data_fb267ef49945fff00c321ed490c69524
#
_entry.id   fb267ef49945fff00c321ed490c69524
#
_cell.length_a   1.000
_cell.length_b   1.000
_cell.length_c   1.000
_cell.angle_alpha   90.00
_cell.angle_beta   90.00
_cell.angle_gamma   90.00
#
_symmetry.space_group_name_H-M   'P 1'
#
loop_
_entity.id
_entity.type
_entity.pdbx_description
1 polymer ?
#
loop_
_entity_poly.entity_id
_entity_poly.type
_entity_poly.pdbx_seq_one_letter_code
_entity_poly.pdbx_strand_id
1 'polypeptide(L)'
;MKKLGRKSVIRQTYESVLNSKLFDEICVITDSKLIYNHLNKINFNVLYSNTQHDCGTDRIAEMSHKFDSDIIFNIQGDEPFIDKNGLIELINVFKNDINNKIQIASLMTPILDYKEVSNPNIVKVIIDNENFAIYFSRHSIPYSQEKKISYNHFKHIGVYALRRKSLKNFSKQGKTSLESIEKIEAIRFLEMGYKIKMVKTNKTTIGIDTFEDLEKANDLLKRKII
;
A
#
# COMPACT_ATOMS: atom_id res chain seq x y z
N MET A 1 -3.97 3.30 -20.61
CA MET A 1 -3.62 4.02 -19.36
C MET A 1 -4.71 5.00 -19.01
N LYS A 2 -5.26 4.86 -17.79
CA LYS A 2 -6.30 5.77 -17.27
C LYS A 2 -5.66 7.11 -16.88
N LYS A 3 -6.41 8.22 -17.06
CA LYS A 3 -5.94 9.58 -16.75
C LYS A 3 -6.62 10.12 -15.50
N LEU A 4 -5.83 10.73 -14.61
CA LEU A 4 -6.28 11.53 -13.48
C LEU A 4 -5.92 12.99 -13.80
N GLY A 5 -6.93 13.79 -14.12
CA GLY A 5 -6.73 15.10 -14.70
C GLY A 5 -5.99 15.01 -16.04
N ARG A 6 -4.88 15.74 -16.16
CA ARG A 6 -4.06 15.78 -17.39
C ARG A 6 -2.96 14.71 -17.46
N LYS A 7 -2.71 13.97 -16.37
CA LYS A 7 -1.62 13.00 -16.24
C LYS A 7 -2.17 11.58 -16.16
N SER A 8 -1.36 10.57 -16.46
CA SER A 8 -1.73 9.18 -16.15
C SER A 8 -1.69 8.96 -14.62
N VAL A 9 -2.51 8.04 -14.10
CA VAL A 9 -2.55 7.70 -12.66
C VAL A 9 -1.15 7.39 -12.15
N ILE A 10 -0.41 6.48 -12.80
CA ILE A 10 0.95 6.09 -12.40
C ILE A 10 1.94 7.28 -12.39
N ARG A 11 1.80 8.21 -13.34
CA ARG A 11 2.61 9.44 -13.35
C ARG A 11 2.27 10.32 -12.15
N GLN A 12 1.00 10.46 -11.83
CA GLN A 12 0.55 11.24 -10.67
C GLN A 12 1.08 10.63 -9.36
N THR A 13 1.03 9.31 -9.23
CA THR A 13 1.59 8.58 -8.08
C THR A 13 3.11 8.83 -7.96
N TYR A 14 3.87 8.63 -9.05
CA TYR A 14 5.31 8.86 -9.05
C TYR A 14 5.67 10.30 -8.65
N GLU A 15 5.02 11.30 -9.25
CA GLU A 15 5.25 12.71 -8.93
C GLU A 15 4.86 13.05 -7.48
N SER A 16 3.81 12.44 -6.95
CA SER A 16 3.40 12.61 -5.55
C SER A 16 4.47 12.09 -4.58
N VAL A 17 5.04 10.90 -4.87
CA VAL A 17 6.16 10.36 -4.09
C VAL A 17 7.40 11.24 -4.19
N LEU A 18 7.76 11.66 -5.41
CA LEU A 18 8.92 12.52 -5.66
C LEU A 18 8.81 13.86 -4.92
N ASN A 19 7.63 14.47 -4.96
CA ASN A 19 7.37 15.75 -4.29
C ASN A 19 7.37 15.65 -2.76
N SER A 20 7.23 14.45 -2.20
CA SER A 20 7.36 14.23 -0.76
C SER A 20 8.75 14.57 -0.24
N LYS A 21 9.79 14.34 -1.07
CA LYS A 21 11.22 14.50 -0.75
C LYS A 21 11.66 13.67 0.47
N LEU A 22 11.09 12.47 0.62
CA LEU A 22 11.34 11.58 1.76
C LEU A 22 12.26 10.41 1.43
N PHE A 23 12.49 10.13 0.16
CA PHE A 23 13.20 8.94 -0.32
C PHE A 23 14.49 9.31 -1.04
N ASP A 24 15.54 8.53 -0.80
CA ASP A 24 16.84 8.68 -1.47
C ASP A 24 16.74 8.26 -2.93
N GLU A 25 15.93 7.25 -3.22
CA GLU A 25 15.70 6.75 -4.57
C GLU A 25 14.23 6.35 -4.78
N ILE A 26 13.70 6.64 -5.96
CA ILE A 26 12.34 6.30 -6.38
C ILE A 26 12.41 5.61 -7.72
N CYS A 27 11.77 4.45 -7.84
CA CYS A 27 11.74 3.68 -9.08
C CYS A 27 10.36 3.03 -9.27
N VAL A 28 9.83 3.08 -10.48
CA VAL A 28 8.66 2.28 -10.84
C VAL A 28 9.13 0.93 -11.37
N ILE A 29 8.59 -0.16 -10.82
CA ILE A 29 8.84 -1.51 -11.32
C ILE A 29 7.55 -2.04 -11.93
N THR A 30 7.59 -2.41 -13.19
CA THR A 30 6.39 -2.83 -13.95
C THR A 30 6.69 -3.96 -14.94
N ASP A 31 5.71 -4.83 -15.15
CA ASP A 31 5.67 -5.86 -16.19
C ASP A 31 4.88 -5.41 -17.44
N SER A 32 4.31 -4.19 -17.40
CA SER A 32 3.59 -3.60 -18.50
C SER A 32 4.50 -2.80 -19.43
N LYS A 33 4.71 -3.26 -20.65
CA LYS A 33 5.44 -2.50 -21.68
C LYS A 33 4.83 -1.12 -21.94
N LEU A 34 3.51 -1.00 -21.79
CA LEU A 34 2.81 0.28 -21.97
C LEU A 34 3.21 1.29 -20.88
N ILE A 35 3.27 0.86 -19.61
CA ILE A 35 3.69 1.71 -18.49
C ILE A 35 5.17 2.04 -18.63
N TYR A 36 6.01 1.04 -18.87
CA TYR A 36 7.45 1.22 -19.06
C TYR A 36 7.75 2.26 -20.14
N ASN A 37 7.21 2.08 -21.36
CA ASN A 37 7.45 2.99 -22.47
C ASN A 37 6.94 4.41 -22.19
N HIS A 38 5.80 4.54 -21.49
CA HIS A 38 5.25 5.83 -21.13
C HIS A 38 6.13 6.61 -20.16
N LEU A 39 6.60 5.95 -19.10
CA LEU A 39 7.44 6.60 -18.09
C LEU A 39 8.86 6.84 -18.58
N ASN A 40 9.42 5.93 -19.36
CA ASN A 40 10.73 6.08 -19.97
C ASN A 40 10.80 7.28 -20.92
N LYS A 41 9.74 7.53 -21.71
CA LYS A 41 9.65 8.71 -22.60
C LYS A 41 9.71 10.05 -21.89
N ILE A 42 9.35 10.09 -20.61
CA ILE A 42 9.39 11.30 -19.77
C ILE A 42 10.53 11.28 -18.76
N ASN A 43 11.52 10.39 -18.97
CA ASN A 43 12.74 10.25 -18.17
C ASN A 43 12.48 9.95 -16.68
N PHE A 44 11.43 9.18 -16.35
CA PHE A 44 11.23 8.68 -15.00
C PHE A 44 12.05 7.41 -14.79
N ASN A 45 12.53 7.22 -13.55
CA ASN A 45 13.23 5.99 -13.20
C ASN A 45 12.24 4.81 -13.21
N VAL A 46 12.40 3.91 -14.18
CA VAL A 46 11.50 2.78 -14.39
C VAL A 46 12.29 1.54 -14.78
N LEU A 47 11.99 0.43 -14.13
CA LEU A 47 12.53 -0.89 -14.43
C LEU A 47 11.42 -1.78 -15.00
N TYR A 48 11.79 -2.54 -16.04
CA TYR A 48 10.91 -3.52 -16.63
C TYR A 48 11.20 -4.91 -16.07
N SER A 49 10.17 -5.57 -15.53
CA SER A 49 10.22 -6.97 -15.13
C SER A 49 9.71 -7.84 -16.29
N ASN A 50 10.52 -8.82 -16.69
CA ASN A 50 10.12 -9.81 -17.69
C ASN A 50 9.38 -11.00 -17.09
N THR A 51 9.30 -11.06 -15.76
CA THR A 51 8.69 -12.15 -15.00
C THR A 51 7.26 -11.79 -14.62
N GLN A 52 6.36 -12.74 -14.72
CA GLN A 52 5.01 -12.60 -14.19
C GLN A 52 5.05 -12.83 -12.67
N HIS A 53 4.45 -11.94 -11.91
CA HIS A 53 4.39 -11.99 -10.45
C HIS A 53 2.95 -12.06 -9.96
N ASP A 54 2.74 -12.71 -8.82
CA ASP A 54 1.43 -12.82 -8.18
C ASP A 54 0.98 -11.48 -7.58
N CYS A 55 1.93 -10.64 -7.12
CA CYS A 55 1.62 -9.34 -6.53
C CYS A 55 2.75 -8.32 -6.73
N GLY A 56 2.48 -7.06 -6.32
CA GLY A 56 3.45 -5.96 -6.42
C GLY A 56 4.69 -6.17 -5.57
N THR A 57 4.55 -6.77 -4.39
CA THR A 57 5.65 -7.05 -3.47
C THR A 57 6.63 -8.09 -4.05
N ASP A 58 6.15 -9.12 -4.74
CA ASP A 58 7.00 -10.10 -5.44
C ASP A 58 7.82 -9.43 -6.55
N ARG A 59 7.21 -8.52 -7.31
CA ARG A 59 7.88 -7.76 -8.37
C ARG A 59 8.98 -6.85 -7.82
N ILE A 60 8.75 -6.20 -6.69
CA ILE A 60 9.75 -5.38 -6.02
C ILE A 60 10.88 -6.26 -5.48
N ALA A 61 10.56 -7.43 -4.93
CA ALA A 61 11.56 -8.37 -4.41
C ALA A 61 12.53 -8.84 -5.49
N GLU A 62 12.04 -9.14 -6.70
CA GLU A 62 12.87 -9.49 -7.86
C GLU A 62 13.95 -8.43 -8.13
N MET A 63 13.54 -7.17 -8.14
CA MET A 63 14.42 -6.05 -8.47
C MET A 63 15.21 -5.48 -7.27
N SER A 64 14.92 -5.94 -6.06
CA SER A 64 15.51 -5.38 -4.83
C SER A 64 17.04 -5.48 -4.75
N HIS A 65 17.66 -6.37 -5.54
CA HIS A 65 19.10 -6.50 -5.62
C HIS A 65 19.79 -5.31 -6.29
N LYS A 66 19.05 -4.50 -7.06
CA LYS A 66 19.55 -3.31 -7.77
C LYS A 66 19.68 -2.08 -6.86
N PHE A 67 19.11 -2.13 -5.65
CA PHE A 67 19.07 -1.02 -4.72
C PHE A 67 19.85 -1.38 -3.45
N ASP A 68 20.63 -0.43 -2.95
CA ASP A 68 21.32 -0.57 -1.67
C ASP A 68 20.56 0.19 -0.59
N SER A 69 19.44 -0.40 -0.16
CA SER A 69 18.53 0.21 0.81
C SER A 69 18.18 -0.79 1.91
N ASP A 70 18.19 -0.35 3.15
CA ASP A 70 17.76 -1.16 4.30
C ASP A 70 16.25 -1.30 4.38
N ILE A 71 15.54 -0.21 4.08
CA ILE A 71 14.08 -0.11 4.11
C ILE A 71 13.56 0.18 2.71
N ILE A 72 12.62 -0.61 2.26
CA ILE A 72 11.99 -0.50 0.95
C ILE A 72 10.51 -0.15 1.16
N PHE A 73 10.06 0.92 0.52
CA PHE A 73 8.65 1.27 0.47
C PHE A 73 8.02 0.73 -0.80
N ASN A 74 6.98 -0.09 -0.62
CA ASN A 74 6.08 -0.50 -1.69
C ASN A 74 4.86 0.43 -1.67
N ILE A 75 4.77 1.28 -2.67
CA ILE A 75 3.63 2.18 -2.87
C ILE A 75 2.93 1.75 -4.15
N GLN A 76 1.66 1.37 -4.04
CA GLN A 76 0.90 0.89 -5.18
C GLN A 76 0.72 2.00 -6.23
N GLY A 77 0.83 1.63 -7.52
CA GLY A 77 0.79 2.60 -8.63
C GLY A 77 -0.55 3.31 -8.82
N ASP A 78 -1.60 2.83 -8.18
CA ASP A 78 -2.98 3.33 -8.16
C ASP A 78 -3.30 4.21 -6.93
N GLU A 79 -2.30 4.53 -6.11
CA GLU A 79 -2.40 5.43 -4.94
C GLU A 79 -1.82 6.84 -5.23
N PRO A 80 -2.49 7.67 -6.05
CA PRO A 80 -1.92 8.96 -6.47
C PRO A 80 -1.93 10.05 -5.38
N PHE A 81 -2.71 9.86 -4.32
CA PHE A 81 -2.91 10.86 -3.26
C PHE A 81 -2.22 10.46 -1.95
N ILE A 82 -0.90 10.33 -2.02
CA ILE A 82 -0.10 9.87 -0.90
C ILE A 82 -0.17 10.85 0.26
N ASP A 83 -0.35 10.31 1.46
CA ASP A 83 -0.23 11.09 2.69
C ASP A 83 1.24 11.19 3.12
N LYS A 84 1.82 12.38 2.92
CA LYS A 84 3.22 12.64 3.32
C LYS A 84 3.44 12.41 4.82
N ASN A 85 2.48 12.80 5.67
CA ASN A 85 2.60 12.60 7.12
C ASN A 85 2.56 11.11 7.47
N GLY A 86 1.69 10.34 6.83
CA GLY A 86 1.66 8.89 6.98
C GLY A 86 2.99 8.23 6.58
N LEU A 87 3.63 8.69 5.49
CA LEU A 87 4.96 8.22 5.10
C LEU A 87 6.04 8.58 6.14
N ILE A 88 5.99 9.78 6.71
CA ILE A 88 6.92 10.21 7.78
C ILE A 88 6.75 9.29 9.01
N GLU A 89 5.51 9.01 9.40
CA GLU A 89 5.25 8.12 10.53
C GLU A 89 5.72 6.68 10.27
N LEU A 90 5.57 6.15 9.04
CA LEU A 90 6.16 4.87 8.67
C LEU A 90 7.69 4.87 8.78
N ILE A 91 8.34 5.94 8.34
CA ILE A 91 9.80 6.11 8.49
C ILE A 91 10.18 6.13 9.98
N ASN A 92 9.42 6.85 10.81
CA ASN A 92 9.65 6.95 12.25
C ASN A 92 9.54 5.60 12.96
N VAL A 93 8.64 4.72 12.50
CA VAL A 93 8.53 3.34 13.03
C VAL A 93 9.90 2.63 12.97
N PHE A 94 10.60 2.71 11.84
CA PHE A 94 11.89 2.03 11.68
C PHE A 94 13.05 2.80 12.33
N LYS A 95 13.01 4.14 12.36
CA LYS A 95 14.03 4.95 13.05
C LYS A 95 14.01 4.71 14.56
N ASN A 96 12.84 4.50 15.14
CA ASN A 96 12.67 4.27 16.58
C ASN A 96 12.85 2.80 16.97
N ASP A 97 12.91 1.87 16.01
CA ASP A 97 13.10 0.44 16.23
C ASP A 97 14.58 0.07 16.31
N ILE A 98 15.26 0.52 17.35
CA ILE A 98 16.72 0.32 17.59
C ILE A 98 17.10 -1.17 17.55
N ASN A 99 16.23 -2.05 18.00
CA ASN A 99 16.48 -3.49 18.09
C ASN A 99 16.08 -4.25 16.82
N ASN A 100 15.67 -3.57 15.77
CA ASN A 100 15.25 -4.16 14.49
C ASN A 100 14.14 -5.23 14.62
N LYS A 101 13.22 -5.06 15.57
CA LYS A 101 12.11 -5.99 15.85
C LYS A 101 10.99 -5.85 14.81
N ILE A 102 10.79 -4.64 14.29
CA ILE A 102 9.75 -4.37 13.31
C ILE A 102 10.29 -4.66 11.91
N GLN A 103 9.69 -5.63 11.26
CA GLN A 103 10.10 -6.06 9.93
C GLN A 103 9.25 -5.43 8.83
N ILE A 104 8.01 -5.08 9.16
CA ILE A 104 7.00 -4.56 8.23
C ILE A 104 6.14 -3.54 8.96
N ALA A 105 5.83 -2.44 8.28
CA ALA A 105 4.82 -1.49 8.70
C ALA A 105 3.93 -1.11 7.51
N SER A 106 2.68 -0.71 7.80
CA SER A 106 1.72 -0.30 6.79
C SER A 106 0.78 0.78 7.34
N LEU A 107 0.00 1.41 6.47
CA LEU A 107 -0.91 2.47 6.84
C LEU A 107 -2.34 1.96 7.05
N MET A 108 -3.07 2.61 7.95
CA MET A 108 -4.51 2.45 8.11
C MET A 108 -5.17 3.80 8.36
N THR A 109 -6.46 3.90 8.00
CA THR A 109 -7.29 5.07 8.29
C THR A 109 -8.64 4.66 8.84
N PRO A 110 -9.27 5.43 9.75
CA PRO A 110 -10.61 5.14 10.22
C PRO A 110 -11.62 5.14 9.07
N ILE A 111 -12.56 4.21 9.10
CA ILE A 111 -13.74 4.21 8.24
C ILE A 111 -14.81 5.06 8.93
N LEU A 112 -15.16 6.20 8.34
CA LEU A 112 -16.13 7.14 8.91
C LEU A 112 -17.56 6.85 8.46
N ASP A 113 -17.74 6.38 7.22
CA ASP A 113 -19.05 5.94 6.72
C ASP A 113 -19.20 4.44 6.92
N TYR A 114 -20.13 4.04 7.78
CA TYR A 114 -20.39 2.63 8.07
C TYR A 114 -20.77 1.81 6.82
N LYS A 115 -21.29 2.43 5.79
CA LYS A 115 -21.57 1.79 4.50
C LYS A 115 -20.28 1.26 3.83
N GLU A 116 -19.15 1.90 4.08
CA GLU A 116 -17.86 1.47 3.54
C GLU A 116 -17.35 0.17 4.21
N VAL A 117 -17.80 -0.14 5.42
CA VAL A 117 -17.42 -1.38 6.13
C VAL A 117 -17.88 -2.62 5.37
N SER A 118 -19.05 -2.57 4.73
CA SER A 118 -19.59 -3.68 3.92
C SER A 118 -19.04 -3.73 2.49
N ASN A 119 -18.30 -2.71 2.05
CA ASN A 119 -17.72 -2.67 0.70
C ASN A 119 -16.53 -3.63 0.58
N PRO A 120 -16.57 -4.67 -0.27
CA PRO A 120 -15.49 -5.65 -0.42
C PRO A 120 -14.24 -5.06 -1.11
N ASN A 121 -14.35 -3.92 -1.80
CA ASN A 121 -13.20 -3.22 -2.40
C ASN A 121 -12.37 -2.50 -1.33
N ILE A 122 -12.93 -2.26 -0.16
CA ILE A 122 -12.22 -1.69 0.99
C ILE A 122 -11.73 -2.83 1.87
N VAL A 123 -10.41 -2.96 2.00
CA VAL A 123 -9.80 -3.94 2.89
C VAL A 123 -9.86 -3.42 4.33
N LYS A 124 -10.53 -4.17 5.22
CA LYS A 124 -10.56 -3.87 6.66
C LYS A 124 -9.36 -4.51 7.35
N VAL A 125 -8.84 -3.85 8.38
CA VAL A 125 -7.79 -4.38 9.25
C VAL A 125 -8.22 -4.32 10.70
N ILE A 126 -8.01 -5.43 11.43
CA ILE A 126 -8.14 -5.50 12.89
C ILE A 126 -6.74 -5.43 13.49
N ILE A 127 -6.61 -4.67 14.56
CA ILE A 127 -5.33 -4.45 15.25
C ILE A 127 -5.42 -4.84 16.71
N ASP A 128 -4.27 -5.19 17.29
CA ASP A 128 -4.11 -5.34 18.74
C ASP A 128 -3.89 -3.97 19.43
N ASN A 129 -3.75 -4.00 20.76
CA ASN A 129 -3.54 -2.80 21.57
C ASN A 129 -2.20 -2.08 21.30
N GLU A 130 -1.25 -2.77 20.66
CA GLU A 130 0.04 -2.22 20.25
C GLU A 130 0.04 -1.77 18.79
N ASN A 131 -1.14 -1.77 18.15
CA ASN A 131 -1.32 -1.48 16.71
C ASN A 131 -0.58 -2.45 15.78
N PHE A 132 -0.47 -3.72 16.11
CA PHE A 132 -0.09 -4.75 15.17
C PHE A 132 -1.34 -5.35 14.52
N ALA A 133 -1.26 -5.62 13.22
CA ALA A 133 -2.36 -6.25 12.50
C ALA A 133 -2.60 -7.67 13.02
N ILE A 134 -3.86 -7.96 13.38
CA ILE A 134 -4.34 -9.30 13.73
C ILE A 134 -4.80 -10.01 12.45
N TYR A 135 -5.58 -9.32 11.61
CA TYR A 135 -6.08 -9.87 10.35
C TYR A 135 -6.53 -8.77 9.38
N PHE A 136 -6.50 -9.08 8.08
CA PHE A 136 -7.05 -8.25 7.00
C PHE A 136 -8.16 -9.01 6.31
N SER A 137 -9.26 -8.34 5.97
CA SER A 137 -10.35 -8.96 5.21
C SER A 137 -11.12 -7.98 4.33
N ARG A 138 -11.63 -8.49 3.21
CA ARG A 138 -12.63 -7.78 2.40
C ARG A 138 -14.01 -7.84 3.03
N HIS A 139 -14.27 -8.83 3.89
CA HIS A 139 -15.50 -8.92 4.68
C HIS A 139 -15.53 -7.88 5.81
N SER A 140 -16.74 -7.59 6.32
CA SER A 140 -16.92 -6.73 7.49
C SER A 140 -16.40 -7.43 8.73
N ILE A 141 -15.29 -6.95 9.29
CA ILE A 141 -14.66 -7.44 10.52
C ILE A 141 -14.38 -6.27 11.47
N PRO A 142 -14.45 -6.49 12.81
CA PRO A 142 -15.00 -7.67 13.51
C PRO A 142 -16.52 -7.78 13.38
N TYR A 143 -17.06 -8.97 13.60
CA TYR A 143 -18.50 -9.14 13.73
C TYR A 143 -18.95 -8.65 15.12
N SER A 144 -19.89 -7.73 15.17
CA SER A 144 -20.48 -7.24 16.41
C SER A 144 -21.72 -8.07 16.74
N GLN A 145 -21.65 -8.91 17.73
CA GLN A 145 -22.80 -9.67 18.24
C GLN A 145 -23.81 -8.76 18.94
N GLU A 146 -23.31 -7.75 19.65
CA GLU A 146 -24.15 -6.76 20.32
C GLU A 146 -24.14 -5.44 19.53
N LYS A 147 -25.32 -5.04 19.01
CA LYS A 147 -25.47 -3.80 18.20
C LYS A 147 -25.08 -2.52 18.95
N LYS A 148 -24.95 -2.57 20.29
CA LYS A 148 -24.60 -1.42 21.14
C LYS A 148 -23.09 -1.18 21.28
N ILE A 149 -22.25 -2.17 20.92
CA ILE A 149 -20.79 -2.02 21.01
C ILE A 149 -20.32 -1.30 19.76
N SER A 150 -19.84 -0.09 19.93
CA SER A 150 -19.20 0.67 18.86
C SER A 150 -17.76 0.21 18.70
N TYR A 151 -17.35 -0.17 17.48
CA TYR A 151 -15.98 -0.46 17.10
C TYR A 151 -15.54 0.49 16.00
N ASN A 152 -14.34 1.05 16.16
CA ASN A 152 -13.73 1.87 15.12
C ASN A 152 -13.12 0.96 14.04
N HIS A 153 -13.82 0.80 12.92
CA HIS A 153 -13.29 0.08 11.78
C HIS A 153 -12.16 0.85 11.11
N PHE A 154 -11.12 0.14 10.68
CA PHE A 154 -10.01 0.71 9.94
C PHE A 154 -9.93 0.14 8.54
N LYS A 155 -9.72 1.03 7.56
CA LYS A 155 -9.35 0.70 6.19
C LYS A 155 -7.83 0.55 6.12
N HIS A 156 -7.35 -0.53 5.55
CA HIS A 156 -5.95 -0.69 5.17
C HIS A 156 -5.64 0.17 3.94
N ILE A 157 -4.48 0.79 3.92
CA ILE A 157 -3.95 1.54 2.77
C ILE A 157 -2.74 0.76 2.24
N GLY A 158 -2.72 0.46 0.94
CA GLY A 158 -1.73 -0.37 0.25
C GLY A 158 -0.33 0.23 0.14
N VAL A 159 0.16 0.80 1.24
CA VAL A 159 1.52 1.33 1.37
C VAL A 159 2.25 0.52 2.43
N TYR A 160 3.34 -0.13 2.04
CA TYR A 160 4.15 -0.94 2.96
C TYR A 160 5.56 -0.38 3.05
N ALA A 161 6.10 -0.37 4.26
CA ALA A 161 7.52 -0.18 4.52
C ALA A 161 8.08 -1.50 5.06
N LEU A 162 9.15 -2.00 4.43
CA LEU A 162 9.67 -3.36 4.66
C LEU A 162 11.17 -3.31 4.86
N ARG A 163 11.70 -4.07 5.82
CA ARG A 163 13.12 -4.39 5.82
C ARG A 163 13.45 -5.30 4.62
N ARG A 164 14.55 -5.03 3.97
CA ARG A 164 15.01 -5.78 2.77
C ARG A 164 15.01 -7.30 2.96
N LYS A 165 15.37 -7.77 4.18
CA LYS A 165 15.37 -9.21 4.50
C LYS A 165 13.95 -9.80 4.45
N SER A 166 12.95 -9.09 4.96
CA SER A 166 11.55 -9.54 4.98
C SER A 166 10.97 -9.61 3.58
N LEU A 167 11.30 -8.64 2.73
CA LEU A 167 10.93 -8.64 1.32
C LEU A 167 11.48 -9.87 0.57
N LYS A 168 12.76 -10.20 0.77
CA LYS A 168 13.38 -11.40 0.19
C LYS A 168 12.72 -12.70 0.68
N ASN A 169 12.36 -12.77 1.96
CA ASN A 169 11.69 -13.93 2.52
C ASN A 169 10.27 -14.09 1.96
N PHE A 170 9.54 -12.99 1.83
CA PHE A 170 8.20 -12.96 1.23
C PHE A 170 8.17 -13.59 -0.16
N SER A 171 9.05 -13.18 -1.03
CA SER A 171 9.13 -13.70 -2.40
C SER A 171 9.49 -15.19 -2.47
N LYS A 172 10.30 -15.69 -1.51
CA LYS A 172 10.65 -17.12 -1.45
C LYS A 172 9.49 -18.01 -1.00
N GLN A 173 8.57 -17.47 -0.19
CA GLN A 173 7.42 -18.22 0.36
C GLN A 173 6.42 -18.62 -0.74
N GLY A 174 6.28 -17.79 -1.77
CA GLY A 174 5.20 -17.94 -2.74
C GLY A 174 3.84 -17.62 -2.14
N LYS A 175 2.82 -17.65 -2.99
CA LYS A 175 1.45 -17.28 -2.62
C LYS A 175 0.82 -18.28 -1.66
N THR A 176 0.18 -17.76 -0.61
CA THR A 176 -0.43 -18.55 0.47
C THR A 176 -1.94 -18.73 0.27
N SER A 177 -2.54 -19.61 1.10
CA SER A 177 -3.96 -19.99 0.96
C SER A 177 -4.91 -18.83 1.25
N LEU A 178 -4.73 -18.16 2.38
CA LEU A 178 -5.61 -17.04 2.77
C LEU A 178 -5.39 -15.82 1.88
N GLU A 179 -4.13 -15.52 1.50
CA GLU A 179 -3.84 -14.51 0.48
C GLU A 179 -4.59 -14.79 -0.83
N SER A 180 -4.62 -16.06 -1.25
CA SER A 180 -5.29 -16.46 -2.50
C SER A 180 -6.80 -16.25 -2.47
N ILE A 181 -7.42 -16.42 -1.30
CA ILE A 181 -8.86 -16.26 -1.08
C ILE A 181 -9.23 -14.78 -0.99
N GLU A 182 -8.56 -14.03 -0.11
CA GLU A 182 -8.86 -12.63 0.15
C GLU A 182 -8.28 -11.67 -0.92
N LYS A 183 -7.29 -12.13 -1.69
CA LYS A 183 -6.53 -11.30 -2.65
C LYS A 183 -5.89 -10.08 -1.97
N ILE A 184 -5.27 -10.32 -0.81
CA ILE A 184 -4.58 -9.31 -0.01
C ILE A 184 -3.17 -9.83 0.31
N GLU A 185 -2.15 -9.23 -0.30
CA GLU A 185 -0.75 -9.67 -0.14
C GLU A 185 -0.23 -9.57 1.31
N ALA A 186 -0.76 -8.63 2.11
CA ALA A 186 -0.41 -8.48 3.52
C ALA A 186 -0.66 -9.75 4.35
N ILE A 187 -1.64 -10.56 3.95
CA ILE A 187 -1.98 -11.81 4.64
C ILE A 187 -0.83 -12.81 4.54
N ARG A 188 -0.09 -12.87 3.43
CA ARG A 188 1.08 -13.75 3.30
C ARG A 188 2.09 -13.49 4.42
N PHE A 189 2.36 -12.25 4.77
CA PHE A 189 3.25 -11.93 5.89
C PHE A 189 2.72 -12.47 7.22
N LEU A 190 1.40 -12.37 7.47
CA LEU A 190 0.79 -12.93 8.68
C LEU A 190 0.92 -14.47 8.71
N GLU A 191 0.65 -15.15 7.59
CA GLU A 191 0.80 -16.60 7.46
C GLU A 191 2.26 -17.05 7.62
N MET A 192 3.23 -16.18 7.31
CA MET A 192 4.67 -16.38 7.58
C MET A 192 5.07 -16.10 9.04
N GLY A 193 4.14 -15.69 9.91
CA GLY A 193 4.40 -15.36 11.31
C GLY A 193 4.99 -13.95 11.53
N TYR A 194 5.01 -13.09 10.52
CA TYR A 194 5.43 -11.70 10.70
C TYR A 194 4.32 -10.87 11.37
N LYS A 195 4.76 -9.94 12.23
CA LYS A 195 3.90 -8.89 12.77
C LYS A 195 3.99 -7.65 11.89
N ILE A 196 2.85 -7.11 11.47
CA ILE A 196 2.76 -5.88 10.67
C ILE A 196 2.36 -4.73 11.59
N LYS A 197 3.25 -3.75 11.77
CA LYS A 197 2.94 -2.54 12.54
C LYS A 197 2.04 -1.63 11.71
N MET A 198 0.85 -1.33 12.23
CA MET A 198 -0.10 -0.44 11.57
C MET A 198 0.06 0.99 12.07
N VAL A 199 0.21 1.92 11.15
CA VAL A 199 0.31 3.36 11.42
C VAL A 199 -0.99 4.03 11.02
N LYS A 200 -1.61 4.75 11.95
CA LYS A 200 -2.85 5.45 11.70
C LYS A 200 -2.58 6.78 10.99
N THR A 201 -3.28 7.01 9.88
CA THR A 201 -3.36 8.32 9.22
C THR A 201 -4.79 8.85 9.28
N ASN A 202 -4.92 10.17 9.32
CA ASN A 202 -6.23 10.83 9.26
C ASN A 202 -6.56 11.35 7.86
N LYS A 203 -5.63 11.22 6.91
CA LYS A 203 -5.89 11.61 5.52
C LYS A 203 -6.62 10.50 4.80
N THR A 204 -7.78 10.83 4.24
CA THR A 204 -8.50 9.93 3.34
C THR A 204 -7.75 9.85 2.03
N THR A 205 -7.17 8.69 1.74
CA THR A 205 -6.59 8.38 0.43
C THR A 205 -7.62 7.64 -0.42
N ILE A 206 -7.59 7.87 -1.72
CA ILE A 206 -8.43 7.15 -2.69
C ILE A 206 -7.50 6.37 -3.60
N GLY A 207 -7.45 5.06 -3.39
CA GLY A 207 -6.89 4.13 -4.38
C GLY A 207 -7.81 4.07 -5.59
N ILE A 208 -7.26 3.97 -6.80
CA ILE A 208 -8.03 3.98 -8.05
C ILE A 208 -8.09 2.57 -8.64
N ASP A 209 -8.94 1.73 -8.06
CA ASP A 209 -9.18 0.36 -8.52
C ASP A 209 -10.27 0.31 -9.60
N THR A 210 -11.36 1.07 -9.40
CA THR A 210 -12.54 1.07 -10.25
C THR A 210 -12.66 2.35 -11.10
N PHE A 211 -13.62 2.36 -12.03
CA PHE A 211 -13.94 3.57 -12.78
C PHE A 211 -14.58 4.64 -11.90
N GLU A 212 -15.40 4.22 -10.95
CA GLU A 212 -16.03 5.12 -9.98
C GLU A 212 -14.99 5.79 -9.07
N ASP A 213 -13.94 5.07 -8.66
CA ASP A 213 -12.84 5.67 -7.90
C ASP A 213 -12.11 6.74 -8.72
N LEU A 214 -11.90 6.47 -10.01
CA LEU A 214 -11.27 7.43 -10.91
C LEU A 214 -12.13 8.69 -11.09
N GLU A 215 -13.45 8.56 -11.20
CA GLU A 215 -14.37 9.71 -11.27
C GLU A 215 -14.33 10.54 -10.00
N LYS A 216 -14.47 9.88 -8.83
CA LYS A 216 -14.33 10.54 -7.52
C LYS A 216 -13.00 11.27 -7.38
N ALA A 217 -11.90 10.59 -7.75
CA ALA A 217 -10.56 11.17 -7.70
C ALA A 217 -10.43 12.41 -8.61
N ASN A 218 -10.99 12.37 -9.83
CA ASN A 218 -11.00 13.53 -10.73
C ASN A 218 -11.82 14.70 -10.17
N ASP A 219 -12.95 14.42 -9.51
CA ASP A 219 -13.78 15.47 -8.91
C ASP A 219 -13.10 16.14 -7.73
N LEU A 220 -12.42 15.36 -6.87
CA LEU A 220 -11.62 15.91 -5.77
C LEU A 220 -10.47 16.78 -6.27
N LEU A 221 -9.81 16.36 -7.34
CA LEU A 221 -8.73 17.11 -7.97
C LEU A 221 -9.23 18.44 -8.56
N LYS A 222 -10.42 18.47 -9.19
CA LYS A 222 -11.05 19.70 -9.67
C LYS A 222 -11.37 20.67 -8.54
N ARG A 223 -11.82 20.15 -7.40
CA ARG A 223 -12.18 20.96 -6.21
C ARG A 223 -10.96 21.42 -5.41
N LYS A 224 -9.72 21.01 -5.78
CA LYS A 224 -8.48 21.28 -5.03
C LYS A 224 -8.54 20.84 -3.56
N ILE A 225 -9.22 19.73 -3.28
CA ILE A 225 -9.40 19.19 -1.92
C ILE A 225 -8.23 18.26 -1.55
N ILE A 226 -7.47 17.80 -2.54
CA ILE A 226 -6.34 16.88 -2.42
C ILE A 226 -5.13 17.38 -3.19
#